data_47e890fb2d0ddbc2cefcb965e3c9a13d
#
_entry.id   47e890fb2d0ddbc2cefcb965e3c9a13d
#
_cell.length_a   1.000
_cell.length_b   1.000
_cell.length_c   1.000
_cell.angle_alpha   90.00
_cell.angle_beta   90.00
_cell.angle_gamma   90.00
#
_symmetry.space_group_name_H-M   'P 1'
#
loop_
_entity.id
_entity.type
_entity.pdbx_description
1 polymer ?
#
loop_
_entity_poly.entity_id
_entity_poly.type
_entity_poly.pdbx_seq_one_letter_code
_entity_poly.pdbx_strand_id
1 'polypeptide(L)'
;MTWFRSLALASAALALPAQAQDEFLPQTTQVELDPANRDAEVGDLIFRGGVEIAPDKAGIGGISGLEWHDGQLYAVTDDGRWMVLKPDDVAGRMVDVSSVTIGDLRDAKGGKLGSKERGDAEAITRLPSGEWLVAFEQQHRIWQYAEPGANATDPGARSDIAALVVLVAGAEPNGGLEALAASPNTLLACGEWVDPARPNCTQAAAGGIARFHLPAPAGIAEVGGVPTDAACKADDTCYVLFRSYREGEGNRAAIVELAPNAEPKTLAVLAPPLTLDNFEGLAVREAQGKTFLYMISDDNFRNCETKPGKDCQRTLLYKFEVKGPVVALPPPTPESLADTSTARPGKRPFPDAASISVVITTNLGPITLALETERAPVTAANFLRYVDEKRFDGTTFYRAVNYQREPLPNGLLQGGARGDPKRIRAPIAHEPTNVTRLSHTHGAISMAMNGPGTADGDFFIAIEDQTGFDAEPGSDNPAWRDGFAVFGYVTSGMDVVAAIHGAARDANAGEGVMKGEMLSKPVTIISARRAAPPAVSPPSPSPPTP
;
A
#
# COMPACT_ATOMS: atom_id res chain seq x y z
N MET A 1 -24.28 29.52 60.75
CA MET A 1 -23.19 28.73 60.17
C MET A 1 -23.80 27.43 59.62
N THR A 2 -24.22 27.43 58.40
CA THR A 2 -24.77 26.25 57.67
C THR A 2 -24.13 26.18 56.34
N TRP A 3 -23.36 25.11 56.15
CA TRP A 3 -22.61 24.81 54.88
C TRP A 3 -23.56 24.11 53.95
N PHE A 4 -23.84 24.72 52.80
CA PHE A 4 -24.42 24.03 51.61
C PHE A 4 -23.32 23.37 50.81
N ARG A 5 -23.32 22.03 50.73
CA ARG A 5 -22.54 21.26 49.76
C ARG A 5 -23.37 21.14 48.50
N SER A 6 -22.91 21.76 47.41
CA SER A 6 -23.44 21.54 46.08
C SER A 6 -22.92 20.19 45.57
N LEU A 7 -23.81 19.23 45.33
CA LEU A 7 -23.52 18.02 44.54
C LEU A 7 -23.58 18.41 43.06
N ALA A 8 -22.45 18.32 42.37
CA ALA A 8 -22.41 18.32 40.92
C ALA A 8 -22.78 16.91 40.44
N LEU A 9 -23.93 16.77 39.80
CA LEU A 9 -24.28 15.56 39.04
C LEU A 9 -23.45 15.55 37.76
N ALA A 10 -22.47 14.66 37.69
CA ALA A 10 -21.82 14.30 36.46
C ALA A 10 -22.79 13.42 35.66
N SER A 11 -23.34 13.96 34.57
CA SER A 11 -24.09 13.18 33.59
C SER A 11 -23.09 12.30 32.85
N ALA A 12 -23.00 11.03 33.22
CA ALA A 12 -22.35 10.03 32.42
C ALA A 12 -23.24 9.81 31.16
N ALA A 13 -22.80 10.31 30.04
CA ALA A 13 -23.33 9.89 28.75
C ALA A 13 -23.02 8.37 28.60
N LEU A 14 -24.08 7.56 28.71
CA LEU A 14 -24.00 6.15 28.34
C LEU A 14 -23.73 6.11 26.83
N ALA A 15 -22.51 5.80 26.45
CA ALA A 15 -22.20 5.37 25.10
C ALA A 15 -23.07 4.14 24.81
N LEU A 16 -23.98 4.25 23.85
CA LEU A 16 -24.72 3.11 23.33
C LEU A 16 -23.67 2.14 22.77
N PRO A 17 -23.83 0.82 23.00
CA PRO A 17 -22.90 -0.15 22.44
C PRO A 17 -22.91 0.00 20.90
N ALA A 18 -21.73 0.09 20.31
CA ALA A 18 -21.57 -0.05 18.87
C ALA A 18 -22.28 -1.35 18.45
N GLN A 19 -23.27 -1.24 17.57
CA GLN A 19 -23.99 -2.41 17.08
C GLN A 19 -22.97 -3.28 16.34
N ALA A 20 -23.05 -4.60 16.58
CA ALA A 20 -22.18 -5.59 15.95
C ALA A 20 -22.17 -5.37 14.43
N GLN A 21 -21.02 -5.01 13.92
CA GLN A 21 -20.71 -4.94 12.51
C GLN A 21 -20.28 -6.35 12.12
N ASP A 22 -20.82 -6.88 11.05
CA ASP A 22 -20.39 -8.18 10.57
C ASP A 22 -19.07 -8.02 9.82
N GLU A 23 -17.97 -8.32 10.47
CA GLU A 23 -16.66 -8.44 9.85
C GLU A 23 -16.46 -9.86 9.36
N PHE A 24 -16.02 -10.03 8.13
CA PHE A 24 -15.79 -11.34 7.54
C PHE A 24 -14.63 -11.30 6.56
N LEU A 25 -14.08 -12.48 6.25
CA LEU A 25 -13.03 -12.67 5.27
C LEU A 25 -13.68 -12.90 3.90
N PRO A 26 -13.49 -11.99 2.92
CA PRO A 26 -14.02 -12.18 1.58
C PRO A 26 -13.24 -13.27 0.83
N GLN A 27 -13.87 -13.90 -0.15
CA GLN A 27 -13.14 -14.72 -1.11
C GLN A 27 -12.60 -13.82 -2.22
N THR A 28 -11.29 -13.86 -2.43
CA THR A 28 -10.62 -13.06 -3.44
C THR A 28 -9.84 -13.92 -4.42
N THR A 29 -9.67 -13.40 -5.65
CA THR A 29 -8.82 -14.00 -6.67
C THR A 29 -7.94 -12.89 -7.26
N GLN A 30 -6.63 -13.09 -7.34
CA GLN A 30 -5.74 -12.11 -7.97
C GLN A 30 -6.05 -11.97 -9.45
N VAL A 31 -6.12 -10.71 -9.91
CA VAL A 31 -6.40 -10.34 -11.30
C VAL A 31 -5.29 -9.42 -11.79
N GLU A 32 -4.78 -9.68 -12.98
CA GLU A 32 -3.82 -8.81 -13.65
C GLU A 32 -4.55 -7.87 -14.61
N LEU A 33 -4.14 -6.60 -14.65
CA LEU A 33 -4.67 -5.61 -15.60
C LEU A 33 -4.38 -6.03 -17.04
N ASP A 34 -3.15 -6.47 -17.29
CA ASP A 34 -2.72 -7.07 -18.55
C ASP A 34 -2.15 -8.45 -18.25
N PRO A 35 -2.82 -9.54 -18.68
CA PRO A 35 -2.33 -10.89 -18.44
C PRO A 35 -0.93 -11.18 -19.01
N ALA A 36 -0.47 -10.39 -20.00
CA ALA A 36 0.85 -10.52 -20.58
C ALA A 36 1.92 -9.70 -19.83
N ASN A 37 1.53 -8.74 -18.98
CA ASN A 37 2.45 -7.84 -18.31
C ASN A 37 1.98 -7.52 -16.88
N ARG A 38 2.59 -8.17 -15.92
CA ARG A 38 2.24 -8.03 -14.49
C ARG A 38 2.36 -6.61 -13.95
N ASP A 39 3.36 -5.85 -14.41
CA ASP A 39 3.60 -4.46 -14.03
C ASP A 39 3.23 -3.52 -15.19
N ALA A 40 2.02 -3.72 -15.75
CA ALA A 40 1.53 -2.92 -16.85
C ALA A 40 1.58 -1.43 -16.54
N GLU A 41 2.14 -0.67 -17.48
CA GLU A 41 2.18 0.79 -17.42
C GLU A 41 1.21 1.34 -18.46
N VAL A 42 0.30 2.21 -18.03
CA VAL A 42 -0.65 2.89 -18.91
C VAL A 42 -0.61 4.39 -18.63
N GLY A 43 -0.11 5.17 -19.56
CA GLY A 43 0.15 6.59 -19.35
C GLY A 43 1.09 6.82 -18.18
N ASP A 44 0.64 7.60 -17.20
CA ASP A 44 1.38 7.90 -15.97
C ASP A 44 1.02 6.96 -14.80
N LEU A 45 0.33 5.85 -15.05
CA LEU A 45 -0.02 4.85 -14.04
C LEU A 45 0.81 3.57 -14.21
N ILE A 46 1.23 3.00 -13.08
CA ILE A 46 1.88 1.69 -12.99
C ILE A 46 0.95 0.78 -12.19
N PHE A 47 0.53 -0.35 -12.74
CA PHE A 47 -0.32 -1.30 -12.04
C PHE A 47 0.42 -1.96 -10.88
N ARG A 48 -0.18 -1.91 -9.70
CA ARG A 48 0.37 -2.45 -8.45
C ARG A 48 -0.54 -3.51 -7.82
N GLY A 49 -1.15 -4.34 -8.65
CA GLY A 49 -1.94 -5.49 -8.25
C GLY A 49 -3.44 -5.23 -8.24
N GLY A 50 -4.19 -6.29 -8.34
CA GLY A 50 -5.63 -6.28 -8.32
C GLY A 50 -6.20 -7.60 -7.85
N VAL A 51 -7.41 -7.53 -7.31
CA VAL A 51 -8.18 -8.69 -6.88
C VAL A 51 -9.62 -8.57 -7.37
N GLU A 52 -10.20 -9.69 -7.75
CA GLU A 52 -11.64 -9.88 -7.87
C GLU A 52 -12.15 -10.33 -6.50
N ILE A 53 -13.14 -9.63 -5.99
CA ILE A 53 -13.82 -9.96 -4.74
C ILE A 53 -15.09 -10.73 -5.14
N ALA A 54 -15.14 -12.00 -4.78
CA ALA A 54 -16.27 -12.84 -5.13
C ALA A 54 -17.54 -12.36 -4.39
N PRO A 55 -18.69 -12.34 -5.06
CA PRO A 55 -19.96 -12.07 -4.40
C PRO A 55 -20.21 -13.12 -3.32
N ASP A 56 -20.65 -12.68 -2.17
CA ASP A 56 -20.93 -13.54 -1.04
C ASP A 56 -22.36 -13.33 -0.49
N LYS A 57 -22.73 -14.12 0.53
CA LYS A 57 -24.04 -13.99 1.18
C LYS A 57 -24.16 -12.72 2.03
N ALA A 58 -23.05 -12.08 2.39
CA ALA A 58 -23.04 -10.85 3.16
C ALA A 58 -23.41 -9.62 2.32
N GLY A 59 -23.40 -9.76 0.98
CA GLY A 59 -23.92 -8.75 0.08
C GLY A 59 -22.88 -7.72 -0.35
N ILE A 60 -21.64 -8.12 -0.62
CA ILE A 60 -20.70 -7.26 -1.35
C ILE A 60 -21.29 -7.01 -2.75
N GLY A 61 -21.27 -5.76 -3.18
CA GLY A 61 -21.73 -5.31 -4.50
C GLY A 61 -22.44 -3.97 -4.45
N GLY A 62 -22.72 -3.38 -5.62
CA GLY A 62 -23.33 -2.06 -5.74
C GLY A 62 -22.43 -0.94 -5.23
N ILE A 63 -21.11 -1.05 -5.39
CA ILE A 63 -20.12 -0.10 -4.83
C ILE A 63 -19.98 1.08 -5.77
N SER A 64 -20.32 2.30 -5.28
CA SER A 64 -20.35 3.52 -6.09
C SER A 64 -19.28 4.54 -5.70
N GLY A 65 -18.81 4.60 -4.45
CA GLY A 65 -17.79 5.56 -4.01
C GLY A 65 -16.75 4.96 -3.09
N LEU A 66 -15.54 5.53 -3.08
CA LEU A 66 -14.39 4.99 -2.34
C LEU A 66 -13.55 6.08 -1.68
N GLU A 67 -13.14 5.89 -0.43
CA GLU A 67 -12.25 6.81 0.29
C GLU A 67 -11.19 6.04 1.07
N TRP A 68 -9.94 6.52 1.05
CA TRP A 68 -8.84 5.94 1.85
C TRP A 68 -8.70 6.63 3.19
N HIS A 69 -8.81 5.88 4.27
CA HIS A 69 -8.53 6.39 5.60
C HIS A 69 -7.95 5.32 6.52
N ASP A 70 -6.91 5.68 7.28
CA ASP A 70 -6.30 4.87 8.35
C ASP A 70 -5.99 3.41 7.97
N GLY A 71 -5.40 3.22 6.77
CA GLY A 71 -5.00 1.90 6.29
C GLY A 71 -6.12 1.07 5.67
N GLN A 72 -7.31 1.62 5.48
CA GLN A 72 -8.51 0.95 4.99
C GLN A 72 -9.17 1.76 3.88
N LEU A 73 -9.99 1.08 3.08
CA LEU A 73 -10.87 1.68 2.09
C LEU A 73 -12.30 1.69 2.62
N TYR A 74 -12.91 2.86 2.63
CA TYR A 74 -14.30 3.08 3.01
C TYR A 74 -15.10 3.26 1.73
N ALA A 75 -16.22 2.57 1.62
CA ALA A 75 -17.07 2.59 0.44
C ALA A 75 -18.54 2.78 0.81
N VAL A 76 -19.31 3.28 -0.13
CA VAL A 76 -20.77 3.31 -0.06
C VAL A 76 -21.37 2.51 -1.21
N THR A 77 -22.63 2.13 -1.05
CA THR A 77 -23.34 1.31 -2.03
C THR A 77 -24.70 1.93 -2.37
N ASP A 78 -25.16 1.71 -3.58
CA ASP A 78 -26.44 2.19 -4.12
C ASP A 78 -27.68 1.58 -3.43
N ASP A 79 -27.52 0.58 -2.55
CA ASP A 79 -28.57 0.06 -1.69
C ASP A 79 -28.58 0.62 -0.25
N GLY A 80 -27.76 1.66 0.01
CA GLY A 80 -27.77 2.39 1.27
C GLY A 80 -26.96 1.75 2.38
N ARG A 81 -25.86 1.10 2.03
CA ARG A 81 -24.88 0.56 3.00
C ARG A 81 -23.55 1.28 2.89
N TRP A 82 -22.71 1.08 3.89
CA TRP A 82 -21.30 1.39 3.86
C TRP A 82 -20.49 0.10 4.02
N MET A 83 -19.27 0.10 3.50
CA MET A 83 -18.31 -0.97 3.65
C MET A 83 -16.96 -0.43 4.08
N VAL A 84 -16.20 -1.24 4.80
CA VAL A 84 -14.78 -1.01 5.05
C VAL A 84 -14.01 -2.25 4.57
N LEU A 85 -13.08 -2.04 3.65
CA LEU A 85 -12.23 -3.07 3.10
C LEU A 85 -10.79 -2.85 3.56
N LYS A 86 -10.11 -3.89 3.97
CA LYS A 86 -8.70 -3.83 4.34
C LYS A 86 -7.84 -4.50 3.27
N PRO A 87 -7.26 -3.72 2.33
CA PRO A 87 -6.39 -4.28 1.30
C PRO A 87 -5.05 -4.72 1.91
N ASP A 88 -4.55 -5.86 1.47
CA ASP A 88 -3.25 -6.39 1.86
C ASP A 88 -2.23 -6.18 0.74
N ASP A 89 -1.13 -5.54 1.12
CA ASP A 89 -0.01 -5.24 0.24
C ASP A 89 1.19 -6.13 0.54
N VAL A 90 1.72 -6.77 -0.49
CA VAL A 90 2.99 -7.49 -0.44
C VAL A 90 3.98 -6.86 -1.40
N ALA A 91 5.12 -6.40 -0.88
CA ALA A 91 6.16 -5.72 -1.66
C ALA A 91 5.60 -4.54 -2.51
N GLY A 92 4.66 -3.79 -1.95
CA GLY A 92 4.03 -2.65 -2.62
C GLY A 92 2.93 -3.00 -3.62
N ARG A 93 2.66 -4.30 -3.86
CA ARG A 93 1.54 -4.79 -4.66
C ARG A 93 0.40 -5.21 -3.75
N MET A 94 -0.80 -4.83 -4.12
CA MET A 94 -2.01 -5.37 -3.52
C MET A 94 -2.22 -6.81 -4.00
N VAL A 95 -2.43 -7.72 -3.05
CA VAL A 95 -2.55 -9.16 -3.32
C VAL A 95 -3.84 -9.77 -2.79
N ASP A 96 -4.49 -9.09 -1.84
CA ASP A 96 -5.68 -9.62 -1.17
C ASP A 96 -6.48 -8.48 -0.50
N VAL A 97 -7.66 -8.84 0.03
CA VAL A 97 -8.44 -8.06 1.00
C VAL A 97 -8.65 -8.92 2.23
N SER A 98 -8.01 -8.56 3.33
CA SER A 98 -7.96 -9.38 4.55
C SER A 98 -9.21 -9.31 5.42
N SER A 99 -10.03 -8.28 5.27
CA SER A 99 -11.35 -8.23 5.90
C SER A 99 -12.29 -7.26 5.19
N VAL A 100 -13.58 -7.52 5.32
CA VAL A 100 -14.67 -6.61 4.92
C VAL A 100 -15.63 -6.47 6.09
N THR A 101 -15.98 -5.22 6.40
CA THR A 101 -17.04 -4.90 7.35
C THR A 101 -18.16 -4.18 6.61
N ILE A 102 -19.41 -4.58 6.82
CA ILE A 102 -20.58 -3.99 6.16
C ILE A 102 -21.57 -3.51 7.22
N GLY A 103 -22.20 -2.38 6.95
CA GLY A 103 -23.26 -1.83 7.81
C GLY A 103 -24.23 -0.94 7.05
N ASP A 104 -25.35 -0.59 7.68
CA ASP A 104 -26.36 0.26 7.07
C ASP A 104 -26.03 1.74 7.22
N LEU A 105 -26.22 2.52 6.17
CA LEU A 105 -26.36 3.96 6.27
C LEU A 105 -27.71 4.28 6.94
N ARG A 106 -27.73 5.31 7.79
CA ARG A 106 -28.88 5.67 8.61
C ARG A 106 -29.32 7.10 8.37
N ASP A 107 -30.61 7.33 8.43
CA ASP A 107 -31.17 8.68 8.43
C ASP A 107 -30.96 9.38 9.78
N ALA A 108 -31.34 10.65 9.86
CA ALA A 108 -31.19 11.45 11.08
C ALA A 108 -31.97 10.92 12.32
N LYS A 109 -32.91 10.01 12.10
CA LYS A 109 -33.69 9.36 13.16
C LYS A 109 -33.20 7.96 13.51
N GLY A 110 -32.12 7.52 12.84
CA GLY A 110 -31.51 6.19 13.03
C GLY A 110 -32.17 5.08 12.21
N GLY A 111 -33.10 5.42 11.30
CA GLY A 111 -33.72 4.48 10.38
C GLY A 111 -32.75 4.07 9.28
N LYS A 112 -32.72 2.77 8.92
CA LYS A 112 -31.98 2.26 7.75
C LYS A 112 -32.53 2.87 6.46
N LEU A 113 -31.66 3.16 5.51
CA LEU A 113 -32.07 3.72 4.23
C LEU A 113 -32.71 2.68 3.30
N GLY A 114 -32.24 1.48 3.27
CA GLY A 114 -32.85 0.19 2.88
C GLY A 114 -33.61 0.11 1.54
N SER A 115 -33.56 1.12 0.68
CA SER A 115 -34.12 1.07 -0.66
C SER A 115 -33.34 2.00 -1.58
N LYS A 116 -33.23 1.66 -2.87
CA LYS A 116 -32.55 2.49 -3.85
C LYS A 116 -33.11 3.92 -3.88
N GLU A 117 -34.43 4.12 -3.77
CA GLU A 117 -35.07 5.44 -3.74
C GLU A 117 -34.55 6.38 -2.63
N ARG A 118 -34.15 5.81 -1.48
CA ARG A 118 -33.72 6.58 -0.31
C ARG A 118 -32.22 6.47 -0.02
N GLY A 119 -31.61 5.37 -0.41
CA GLY A 119 -30.27 4.95 -0.04
C GLY A 119 -29.27 4.92 -1.19
N ASP A 120 -29.65 5.38 -2.37
CA ASP A 120 -28.80 5.44 -3.56
C ASP A 120 -27.58 6.34 -3.29
N ALA A 121 -26.55 5.78 -2.66
CA ALA A 121 -25.35 6.49 -2.25
C ALA A 121 -24.27 6.32 -3.31
N GLU A 122 -23.81 7.41 -3.91
CA GLU A 122 -22.96 7.41 -5.09
C GLU A 122 -21.52 7.86 -4.79
N ALA A 123 -21.32 8.70 -3.78
CA ALA A 123 -19.97 9.16 -3.43
C ALA A 123 -19.78 9.30 -1.92
N ILE A 124 -18.54 9.09 -1.48
CA ILE A 124 -18.13 9.24 -0.08
C ILE A 124 -16.81 9.99 0.00
N THR A 125 -16.67 10.90 0.98
CA THR A 125 -15.38 11.50 1.31
C THR A 125 -15.30 11.84 2.79
N ARG A 126 -14.06 11.91 3.30
CA ARG A 126 -13.80 12.30 4.69
C ARG A 126 -13.30 13.73 4.78
N LEU A 127 -14.00 14.55 5.56
CA LEU A 127 -13.58 15.93 5.82
C LEU A 127 -12.32 15.97 6.70
N PRO A 128 -11.48 17.01 6.58
CA PRO A 128 -10.34 17.22 7.47
C PRO A 128 -10.72 17.33 8.96
N SER A 129 -11.96 17.73 9.27
CA SER A 129 -12.53 17.78 10.62
C SER A 129 -12.85 16.39 11.20
N GLY A 130 -12.87 15.35 10.35
CA GLY A 130 -13.02 13.96 10.75
C GLY A 130 -14.35 13.33 10.36
N GLU A 131 -15.36 14.11 10.05
CA GLU A 131 -16.68 13.62 9.65
C GLU A 131 -16.66 13.14 8.18
N TRP A 132 -17.62 12.29 7.86
CA TRP A 132 -17.83 11.74 6.54
C TRP A 132 -18.98 12.45 5.82
N LEU A 133 -18.81 12.72 4.54
CA LEU A 133 -19.89 13.16 3.65
C LEU A 133 -20.25 12.03 2.71
N VAL A 134 -21.55 11.84 2.49
CA VAL A 134 -22.09 10.90 1.51
C VAL A 134 -23.06 11.65 0.62
N ALA A 135 -22.85 11.57 -0.69
CA ALA A 135 -23.78 12.07 -1.71
C ALA A 135 -24.76 10.97 -2.12
N PHE A 136 -26.01 11.37 -2.37
CA PHE A 136 -27.10 10.46 -2.73
C PHE A 136 -27.79 10.93 -3.99
N GLU A 137 -28.15 9.97 -4.84
CA GLU A 137 -29.04 10.13 -5.97
C GLU A 137 -30.53 9.99 -5.61
N GLN A 138 -31.40 9.90 -6.60
CA GLN A 138 -32.89 9.86 -6.53
C GLN A 138 -33.46 11.04 -5.72
N GLN A 139 -33.02 11.19 -4.51
CA GLN A 139 -33.29 12.34 -3.65
C GLN A 139 -31.97 13.06 -3.42
N HIS A 140 -31.56 13.89 -4.39
CA HIS A 140 -30.24 14.55 -4.41
C HIS A 140 -29.97 15.32 -3.11
N ARG A 141 -29.00 14.86 -2.35
CA ARG A 141 -28.57 15.43 -1.08
C ARG A 141 -27.17 15.00 -0.71
N ILE A 142 -26.54 15.74 0.18
CA ILE A 142 -25.31 15.32 0.86
C ILE A 142 -25.64 15.25 2.35
N TRP A 143 -25.39 14.11 2.95
CA TRP A 143 -25.48 13.93 4.39
C TRP A 143 -24.11 13.78 5.02
N GLN A 144 -24.01 14.22 6.29
CA GLN A 144 -22.82 14.12 7.10
C GLN A 144 -22.98 13.05 8.17
N TYR A 145 -21.94 12.27 8.39
CA TYR A 145 -21.86 11.21 9.41
C TYR A 145 -20.63 11.43 10.30
N ALA A 146 -20.77 11.26 11.61
CA ALA A 146 -19.62 11.33 12.51
C ALA A 146 -18.65 10.17 12.29
N GLU A 147 -19.20 8.98 12.00
CA GLU A 147 -18.49 7.75 11.67
C GLU A 147 -19.42 6.83 10.85
N PRO A 148 -18.90 5.83 10.10
CA PRO A 148 -19.73 4.82 9.45
C PRO A 148 -20.69 4.15 10.45
N GLY A 149 -21.98 4.07 10.09
CA GLY A 149 -23.04 3.52 10.95
C GLY A 149 -23.66 4.51 11.98
N ALA A 150 -23.11 5.72 12.11
CA ALA A 150 -23.77 6.80 12.87
C ALA A 150 -25.05 7.27 12.17
N ASN A 151 -25.87 8.04 12.91
CA ASN A 151 -27.02 8.70 12.30
C ASN A 151 -26.57 9.87 11.43
N ALA A 152 -27.23 10.05 10.30
CA ALA A 152 -27.00 11.20 9.44
C ALA A 152 -27.31 12.53 10.14
N THR A 153 -26.56 13.55 9.77
CA THR A 153 -26.89 14.94 10.07
C THR A 153 -26.96 15.71 8.76
N ASP A 154 -27.89 16.68 8.68
CA ASP A 154 -27.98 17.56 7.52
C ASP A 154 -26.93 18.68 7.67
N PRO A 155 -25.92 18.76 6.78
CA PRO A 155 -24.89 19.79 6.83
C PRO A 155 -25.41 21.15 6.27
N GLY A 156 -26.68 21.30 6.02
CA GLY A 156 -27.33 22.38 5.24
C GLY A 156 -27.02 23.82 5.65
N ALA A 157 -26.35 24.06 6.78
CA ALA A 157 -25.83 25.38 7.15
C ALA A 157 -24.44 25.68 6.55
N ARG A 158 -23.74 24.72 5.98
CA ARG A 158 -22.42 24.89 5.36
C ARG A 158 -22.57 25.34 3.92
N SER A 159 -22.14 26.58 3.64
CA SER A 159 -22.26 27.18 2.30
C SER A 159 -21.47 26.46 1.22
N ASP A 160 -20.34 25.84 1.56
CA ASP A 160 -19.53 25.02 0.68
C ASP A 160 -20.29 23.76 0.21
N ILE A 161 -20.90 23.02 1.14
CA ILE A 161 -21.69 21.82 0.82
C ILE A 161 -22.97 22.20 0.08
N ALA A 162 -23.66 23.25 0.51
CA ALA A 162 -24.85 23.74 -0.22
C ALA A 162 -24.54 24.10 -1.68
N ALA A 163 -23.34 24.62 -1.96
CA ALA A 163 -22.92 24.93 -3.32
C ALA A 163 -22.75 23.69 -4.21
N LEU A 164 -22.34 22.54 -3.63
CA LEU A 164 -22.24 21.28 -4.34
C LEU A 164 -23.63 20.74 -4.72
N VAL A 165 -24.58 20.77 -3.79
CA VAL A 165 -25.96 20.33 -4.03
C VAL A 165 -26.64 21.16 -5.14
N VAL A 166 -26.29 22.45 -5.25
CA VAL A 166 -26.83 23.31 -6.34
C VAL A 166 -26.39 22.81 -7.72
N LEU A 167 -25.29 22.07 -7.84
CA LEU A 167 -24.85 21.52 -9.12
C LEU A 167 -25.88 20.57 -9.74
N VAL A 168 -26.58 19.79 -8.92
CA VAL A 168 -27.63 18.85 -9.34
C VAL A 168 -29.06 19.42 -9.28
N ALA A 169 -29.21 20.71 -9.01
CA ALA A 169 -30.51 21.32 -8.99
C ALA A 169 -31.21 21.19 -10.36
N GLY A 170 -32.34 20.46 -10.40
CA GLY A 170 -33.08 20.16 -11.62
C GLY A 170 -32.49 19.03 -12.48
N ALA A 171 -31.53 18.25 -11.95
CA ALA A 171 -31.11 17.02 -12.59
C ALA A 171 -32.21 15.94 -12.54
N GLU A 172 -32.14 15.00 -13.47
CA GLU A 172 -32.98 13.80 -13.44
C GLU A 172 -32.67 12.98 -12.17
N PRO A 173 -33.59 12.15 -11.69
CA PRO A 173 -33.36 11.34 -10.49
C PRO A 173 -32.06 10.49 -10.54
N ASN A 174 -31.73 9.93 -11.70
CA ASN A 174 -30.49 9.18 -11.96
C ASN A 174 -29.44 10.08 -12.63
N GLY A 175 -29.11 11.22 -12.12
CA GLY A 175 -28.11 12.13 -12.69
C GLY A 175 -27.59 13.03 -11.57
N GLY A 176 -27.02 12.43 -10.56
CA GLY A 176 -26.63 13.07 -9.33
C GLY A 176 -25.17 13.50 -9.27
N LEU A 177 -24.70 13.63 -8.04
CA LEU A 177 -23.30 13.79 -7.73
C LEU A 177 -22.67 12.40 -7.64
N GLU A 178 -21.87 12.07 -8.63
CA GLU A 178 -21.14 10.80 -8.70
C GLU A 178 -19.74 10.88 -8.05
N ALA A 179 -19.15 12.07 -8.07
CA ALA A 179 -17.81 12.27 -7.52
C ALA A 179 -17.85 13.28 -6.38
N LEU A 180 -17.20 12.93 -5.26
CA LEU A 180 -17.09 13.79 -4.08
C LEU A 180 -15.72 13.59 -3.42
N ALA A 181 -14.95 14.67 -3.29
CA ALA A 181 -13.63 14.59 -2.66
C ALA A 181 -13.33 15.81 -1.79
N ALA A 182 -12.63 15.59 -0.69
CA ALA A 182 -12.21 16.63 0.23
C ALA A 182 -10.70 16.60 0.47
N SER A 183 -10.11 17.79 0.59
CA SER A 183 -8.76 18.03 1.09
C SER A 183 -8.79 19.12 2.15
N PRO A 184 -7.67 19.50 2.78
CA PRO A 184 -7.66 20.55 3.80
C PRO A 184 -8.26 21.88 3.35
N ASN A 185 -8.13 22.24 2.05
CA ASN A 185 -8.57 23.52 1.54
C ASN A 185 -9.58 23.43 0.38
N THR A 186 -9.92 22.22 -0.05
CA THR A 186 -10.76 22.01 -1.24
C THR A 186 -11.85 20.98 -0.96
N LEU A 187 -13.06 21.28 -1.42
CA LEU A 187 -14.16 20.33 -1.54
C LEU A 187 -14.61 20.32 -3.01
N LEU A 188 -14.49 19.16 -3.66
CA LEU A 188 -14.79 18.95 -5.08
C LEU A 188 -15.98 18.01 -5.21
N ALA A 189 -16.90 18.32 -6.13
CA ALA A 189 -17.94 17.39 -6.57
C ALA A 189 -18.17 17.49 -8.08
N CYS A 190 -18.42 16.36 -8.73
CA CYS A 190 -18.80 16.31 -10.14
C CYS A 190 -20.06 15.46 -10.33
N GLY A 191 -20.81 15.77 -11.36
CA GLY A 191 -22.04 15.06 -11.72
C GLY A 191 -21.93 14.34 -13.06
N GLU A 192 -22.79 13.36 -13.25
CA GLU A 192 -22.80 12.44 -14.40
C GLU A 192 -23.49 13.05 -15.63
N TRP A 193 -22.88 14.05 -16.28
CA TRP A 193 -23.37 14.54 -17.58
C TRP A 193 -22.25 15.06 -18.47
N VAL A 194 -22.47 15.00 -19.76
CA VAL A 194 -21.49 15.29 -20.81
C VAL A 194 -21.74 16.59 -21.57
N ASP A 195 -22.83 17.32 -21.27
CA ASP A 195 -23.17 18.58 -21.98
C ASP A 195 -22.10 19.64 -21.68
N PRO A 196 -21.29 20.06 -22.66
CA PRO A 196 -20.23 21.05 -22.44
C PRO A 196 -20.77 22.45 -22.09
N ALA A 197 -22.03 22.72 -22.36
CA ALA A 197 -22.67 23.98 -21.99
C ALA A 197 -23.07 24.04 -20.51
N ARG A 198 -23.08 22.92 -19.83
CA ARG A 198 -23.42 22.78 -18.40
C ARG A 198 -22.17 22.45 -17.59
N PRO A 199 -21.82 23.25 -16.55
CA PRO A 199 -20.79 22.84 -15.61
C PRO A 199 -21.11 21.47 -15.01
N ASN A 200 -20.18 20.53 -15.06
CA ASN A 200 -20.33 19.23 -14.44
C ASN A 200 -19.53 19.08 -13.14
N CYS A 201 -18.69 20.05 -12.79
CA CYS A 201 -17.95 20.06 -11.53
C CYS A 201 -18.14 21.39 -10.78
N THR A 202 -18.12 21.29 -9.45
CA THR A 202 -18.06 22.43 -8.52
C THR A 202 -16.89 22.20 -7.55
N GLN A 203 -16.07 23.21 -7.39
CA GLN A 203 -15.00 23.24 -6.40
C GLN A 203 -15.24 24.39 -5.42
N ALA A 204 -15.32 24.08 -4.13
CA ALA A 204 -15.34 25.05 -3.05
C ALA A 204 -13.97 25.07 -2.37
N ALA A 205 -13.34 26.25 -2.30
CA ALA A 205 -12.04 26.46 -1.69
C ALA A 205 -11.99 27.78 -0.95
N ALA A 206 -10.90 28.10 -0.24
CA ALA A 206 -10.74 29.36 0.46
C ALA A 206 -10.90 30.62 -0.44
N GLY A 207 -10.66 30.48 -1.73
CA GLY A 207 -10.84 31.54 -2.75
C GLY A 207 -12.29 31.72 -3.23
N GLY A 208 -13.23 30.90 -2.80
CA GLY A 208 -14.63 30.92 -3.21
C GLY A 208 -15.09 29.61 -3.87
N ILE A 209 -16.21 29.72 -4.59
CA ILE A 209 -16.85 28.58 -5.27
C ILE A 209 -16.67 28.76 -6.77
N ALA A 210 -16.02 27.78 -7.42
CA ALA A 210 -15.86 27.71 -8.86
C ALA A 210 -16.74 26.57 -9.42
N ARG A 211 -17.42 26.85 -10.55
CA ARG A 211 -18.13 25.85 -11.35
C ARG A 211 -17.53 25.80 -12.72
N PHE A 212 -17.21 24.62 -13.19
CA PHE A 212 -16.52 24.42 -14.46
C PHE A 212 -16.98 23.13 -15.14
N HIS A 213 -16.73 23.05 -16.43
CA HIS A 213 -16.89 21.82 -17.17
C HIS A 213 -15.55 21.10 -17.25
N LEU A 214 -15.48 19.88 -16.68
CA LEU A 214 -14.35 18.98 -16.81
C LEU A 214 -14.66 18.00 -17.94
N PRO A 215 -14.03 18.14 -19.12
CA PRO A 215 -14.31 17.26 -20.24
C PRO A 215 -13.75 15.86 -20.00
N ALA A 216 -14.46 14.85 -20.45
CA ALA A 216 -13.91 13.50 -20.50
C ALA A 216 -12.68 13.47 -21.41
N PRO A 217 -11.63 12.71 -21.05
CA PRO A 217 -10.44 12.58 -21.89
C PRO A 217 -10.72 11.97 -23.26
N ALA A 218 -9.87 12.31 -24.25
CA ALA A 218 -9.88 11.65 -25.55
C ALA A 218 -9.72 10.12 -25.39
N GLY A 219 -10.45 9.34 -26.17
CA GLY A 219 -10.51 7.87 -26.06
C GLY A 219 -11.60 7.36 -25.12
N ILE A 220 -12.21 8.24 -24.31
CA ILE A 220 -13.38 7.94 -23.49
C ILE A 220 -14.55 8.90 -23.78
N ALA A 221 -14.27 10.14 -24.18
CA ALA A 221 -15.27 11.13 -24.55
C ALA A 221 -16.14 10.66 -25.72
N GLU A 222 -15.54 10.03 -26.73
CA GLU A 222 -16.21 9.54 -27.94
C GLU A 222 -17.19 8.39 -27.66
N VAL A 223 -17.11 7.81 -26.47
CA VAL A 223 -17.96 6.71 -26.01
C VAL A 223 -18.83 7.10 -24.82
N GLY A 224 -19.04 8.42 -24.61
CA GLY A 224 -19.93 8.95 -23.58
C GLY A 224 -19.38 8.85 -22.16
N GLY A 225 -18.06 9.10 -22.00
CA GLY A 225 -17.42 9.06 -20.69
C GLY A 225 -17.94 10.12 -19.72
N VAL A 226 -18.18 9.72 -18.49
CA VAL A 226 -18.69 10.56 -17.39
C VAL A 226 -17.82 10.42 -16.15
N PRO A 227 -17.73 11.46 -15.28
CA PRO A 227 -17.12 11.32 -13.97
C PRO A 227 -17.91 10.36 -13.10
N THR A 228 -17.23 9.51 -12.32
CA THR A 228 -17.88 8.54 -11.41
C THR A 228 -17.36 8.61 -9.99
N ASP A 229 -16.14 9.07 -9.75
CA ASP A 229 -15.66 9.34 -8.39
C ASP A 229 -14.46 10.30 -8.42
N ALA A 230 -14.10 10.83 -7.26
CA ALA A 230 -12.92 11.68 -7.09
C ALA A 230 -12.23 11.43 -5.74
N ALA A 231 -10.93 11.70 -5.69
CA ALA A 231 -10.16 11.63 -4.45
C ALA A 231 -9.11 12.75 -4.43
N CYS A 232 -8.92 13.41 -3.29
CA CYS A 232 -7.97 14.52 -3.15
C CYS A 232 -6.86 14.20 -2.16
N LYS A 233 -5.64 14.69 -2.45
CA LYS A 233 -4.48 14.65 -1.55
C LYS A 233 -4.47 15.84 -0.58
N ALA A 234 -3.59 15.74 0.41
CA ALA A 234 -3.40 16.81 1.39
C ALA A 234 -2.88 18.13 0.78
N ASP A 235 -2.27 18.09 -0.39
CA ASP A 235 -1.76 19.26 -1.14
C ASP A 235 -2.79 19.89 -2.10
N ASP A 236 -4.06 19.52 -1.97
CA ASP A 236 -5.20 19.93 -2.80
C ASP A 236 -5.14 19.43 -4.26
N THR A 237 -4.23 18.50 -4.60
CA THR A 237 -4.28 17.79 -5.88
C THR A 237 -5.39 16.76 -5.82
N CYS A 238 -6.34 16.82 -6.76
CA CYS A 238 -7.45 15.88 -6.86
C CYS A 238 -7.32 15.01 -8.10
N TYR A 239 -7.85 13.82 -8.02
CA TYR A 239 -7.97 12.88 -9.13
C TYR A 239 -9.46 12.62 -9.38
N VAL A 240 -9.87 12.62 -10.64
CA VAL A 240 -11.25 12.32 -11.06
C VAL A 240 -11.22 11.08 -11.93
N LEU A 241 -12.01 10.10 -11.55
CA LEU A 241 -12.26 8.89 -12.32
C LEU A 241 -13.36 9.17 -13.34
N PHE A 242 -13.11 8.77 -14.58
CA PHE A 242 -14.10 8.72 -15.64
C PHE A 242 -14.30 7.28 -16.08
N ARG A 243 -15.53 6.92 -16.39
CA ARG A 243 -15.84 5.64 -17.03
C ARG A 243 -16.72 5.81 -18.28
N SER A 244 -16.71 4.80 -19.12
CA SER A 244 -17.67 4.62 -20.20
C SER A 244 -17.84 3.14 -20.52
N TYR A 245 -19.00 2.80 -21.06
CA TYR A 245 -19.29 1.48 -21.59
C TYR A 245 -19.92 1.61 -22.98
N ARG A 246 -19.47 0.76 -23.90
CA ARG A 246 -20.12 0.59 -25.20
C ARG A 246 -20.26 -0.89 -25.51
N GLU A 247 -21.46 -1.29 -25.86
CA GLU A 247 -21.76 -2.66 -26.27
C GLU A 247 -20.82 -3.12 -27.41
N GLY A 248 -20.21 -4.28 -27.24
CA GLY A 248 -19.22 -4.84 -28.18
C GLY A 248 -17.80 -4.26 -28.09
N GLU A 249 -17.61 -3.10 -27.44
CA GLU A 249 -16.29 -2.49 -27.20
C GLU A 249 -15.83 -2.64 -25.75
N GLY A 250 -16.75 -2.87 -24.80
CA GLY A 250 -16.47 -3.09 -23.38
C GLY A 250 -16.31 -1.81 -22.57
N ASN A 251 -15.84 -1.99 -21.32
CA ASN A 251 -15.59 -0.92 -20.36
C ASN A 251 -14.30 -0.17 -20.65
N ARG A 252 -14.28 1.12 -20.35
CA ARG A 252 -13.11 2.00 -20.38
C ARG A 252 -13.10 2.86 -19.12
N ALA A 253 -11.91 3.21 -18.64
CA ALA A 253 -11.75 4.14 -17.54
C ALA A 253 -10.64 5.15 -17.85
N ALA A 254 -10.71 6.33 -17.26
CA ALA A 254 -9.61 7.30 -17.32
C ALA A 254 -9.46 8.03 -15.98
N ILE A 255 -8.25 8.45 -15.68
CA ILE A 255 -7.93 9.27 -14.52
C ILE A 255 -7.44 10.62 -14.99
N VAL A 256 -8.04 11.68 -14.45
CA VAL A 256 -7.65 13.07 -14.67
C VAL A 256 -7.16 13.67 -13.36
N GLU A 257 -5.96 14.22 -13.38
CA GLU A 257 -5.37 14.97 -12.28
C GLU A 257 -5.74 16.45 -12.38
N LEU A 258 -6.19 17.01 -11.27
CA LEU A 258 -6.49 18.42 -11.06
C LEU A 258 -5.54 18.97 -10.01
N ALA A 259 -4.36 19.45 -10.42
CA ALA A 259 -3.42 20.05 -9.50
C ALA A 259 -3.73 21.56 -9.31
N PRO A 260 -3.49 22.14 -8.12
CA PRO A 260 -3.70 23.57 -7.89
C PRO A 260 -2.98 24.45 -8.92
N ASN A 261 -3.71 25.40 -9.50
CA ASN A 261 -3.18 26.34 -10.49
C ASN A 261 -2.58 25.72 -11.76
N ALA A 262 -2.98 24.51 -12.11
CA ALA A 262 -2.57 23.82 -13.34
C ALA A 262 -3.78 23.45 -14.19
N GLU A 263 -3.56 23.24 -15.49
CA GLU A 263 -4.58 22.69 -16.38
C GLU A 263 -4.82 21.20 -16.04
N PRO A 264 -6.05 20.71 -16.21
CA PRO A 264 -6.36 19.29 -16.03
C PRO A 264 -5.44 18.39 -16.87
N LYS A 265 -4.87 17.35 -16.24
CA LYS A 265 -3.95 16.43 -16.89
C LYS A 265 -4.53 15.02 -16.91
N THR A 266 -4.70 14.43 -18.09
CA THR A 266 -5.02 13.00 -18.20
C THR A 266 -3.80 12.17 -17.82
N LEU A 267 -3.88 11.38 -16.76
CA LEU A 267 -2.81 10.46 -16.34
C LEU A 267 -2.82 9.18 -17.17
N ALA A 268 -4.00 8.62 -17.41
CA ALA A 268 -4.15 7.38 -18.17
C ALA A 268 -5.55 7.24 -18.75
N VAL A 269 -5.64 6.54 -19.88
CA VAL A 269 -6.88 5.98 -20.43
C VAL A 269 -6.72 4.47 -20.50
N LEU A 270 -7.51 3.76 -19.73
CA LEU A 270 -7.59 2.32 -19.69
C LEU A 270 -8.67 1.84 -20.67
N ALA A 271 -8.32 0.93 -21.56
CA ALA A 271 -9.21 0.44 -22.60
C ALA A 271 -8.92 -1.04 -22.93
N PRO A 272 -9.84 -1.78 -23.52
CA PRO A 272 -9.56 -3.12 -24.04
C PRO A 272 -8.31 -3.16 -24.95
N PRO A 273 -7.43 -4.19 -24.87
CA PRO A 273 -7.69 -5.51 -24.28
C PRO A 273 -7.37 -5.66 -22.79
N LEU A 274 -7.18 -4.57 -22.04
CA LEU A 274 -6.95 -4.64 -20.61
C LEU A 274 -8.16 -5.27 -19.90
N THR A 275 -7.89 -5.93 -18.76
CA THR A 275 -8.95 -6.46 -17.89
C THR A 275 -9.62 -5.33 -17.16
N LEU A 276 -10.81 -4.94 -17.57
CA LEU A 276 -11.56 -3.83 -17.02
C LEU A 276 -12.98 -4.24 -16.67
N ASP A 277 -13.57 -3.48 -15.78
CA ASP A 277 -14.97 -3.60 -15.42
C ASP A 277 -15.58 -2.20 -15.19
N ASN A 278 -16.76 -2.11 -14.62
CA ASN A 278 -17.51 -0.90 -14.37
C ASN A 278 -16.92 -0.12 -13.16
N PHE A 279 -15.76 0.54 -13.33
CA PHE A 279 -15.09 1.25 -12.23
C PHE A 279 -15.89 2.50 -11.83
N GLU A 280 -16.34 2.54 -10.58
CA GLU A 280 -17.14 3.62 -10.01
C GLU A 280 -16.51 4.26 -8.77
N GLY A 281 -15.62 3.57 -8.02
CA GLY A 281 -14.96 4.12 -6.86
C GLY A 281 -13.50 4.43 -7.08
N LEU A 282 -13.01 5.56 -6.52
CA LEU A 282 -11.62 6.02 -6.57
C LEU A 282 -11.17 6.51 -5.19
N ALA A 283 -10.06 5.98 -4.69
CA ALA A 283 -9.42 6.51 -3.49
C ALA A 283 -7.95 6.81 -3.74
N VAL A 284 -7.40 7.81 -3.02
CA VAL A 284 -5.99 8.18 -3.07
C VAL A 284 -5.30 7.92 -1.74
N ARG A 285 -4.10 7.34 -1.82
CA ARG A 285 -3.22 7.12 -0.66
C ARG A 285 -1.85 7.70 -0.96
N GLU A 286 -1.37 8.55 -0.06
CA GLU A 286 0.04 8.95 -0.05
C GLU A 286 0.80 8.07 0.92
N ALA A 287 1.84 7.42 0.45
CA ALA A 287 2.73 6.63 1.28
C ALA A 287 4.14 6.67 0.72
N GLN A 288 5.12 6.96 1.57
CA GLN A 288 6.54 6.88 1.23
C GLN A 288 6.93 7.80 0.03
N GLY A 289 6.36 9.00 -0.03
CA GLY A 289 6.63 9.96 -1.11
C GLY A 289 6.02 9.57 -2.46
N LYS A 290 5.16 8.55 -2.48
CA LYS A 290 4.44 8.10 -3.68
C LYS A 290 2.94 8.29 -3.51
N THR A 291 2.28 8.47 -4.64
CA THR A 291 0.82 8.50 -4.73
C THR A 291 0.32 7.17 -5.28
N PHE A 292 -0.60 6.54 -4.57
CA PHE A 292 -1.32 5.35 -5.00
C PHE A 292 -2.79 5.67 -5.19
N LEU A 293 -3.37 5.14 -6.26
CA LEU A 293 -4.79 5.21 -6.55
C LEU A 293 -5.37 3.80 -6.42
N TYR A 294 -6.49 3.70 -5.73
CA TYR A 294 -7.30 2.48 -5.67
C TYR A 294 -8.57 2.72 -6.48
N MET A 295 -8.89 1.79 -7.36
CA MET A 295 -10.12 1.81 -8.16
C MET A 295 -10.93 0.58 -7.86
N ILE A 296 -12.22 0.73 -7.62
CA ILE A 296 -13.14 -0.39 -7.41
C ILE A 296 -14.26 -0.35 -8.44
N SER A 297 -14.65 -1.53 -8.94
CA SER A 297 -15.77 -1.64 -9.86
C SER A 297 -17.04 -2.09 -9.17
N ASP A 298 -18.17 -1.61 -9.66
CA ASP A 298 -19.50 -2.08 -9.31
C ASP A 298 -19.87 -3.34 -10.10
N ASP A 299 -20.43 -4.34 -9.42
CA ASP A 299 -20.92 -5.58 -10.02
C ASP A 299 -22.42 -5.57 -10.32
N ASN A 300 -23.07 -4.41 -10.21
CA ASN A 300 -24.52 -4.26 -10.36
C ASN A 300 -25.32 -5.34 -9.61
N PHE A 301 -25.02 -5.52 -8.31
CA PHE A 301 -25.66 -6.53 -7.45
C PHE A 301 -25.59 -7.94 -8.01
N ARG A 302 -24.38 -8.46 -8.20
CA ARG A 302 -24.15 -9.84 -8.65
C ARG A 302 -24.72 -10.10 -10.05
N ASN A 303 -24.50 -9.16 -10.93
CA ASN A 303 -24.94 -9.27 -12.31
C ASN A 303 -24.45 -10.58 -12.96
N CYS A 304 -23.24 -11.05 -12.63
CA CYS A 304 -22.71 -12.32 -13.11
C CYS A 304 -23.50 -13.56 -12.66
N GLU A 305 -24.15 -13.52 -11.49
CA GLU A 305 -25.02 -14.60 -11.02
C GLU A 305 -26.37 -14.60 -11.75
N THR A 306 -26.91 -13.42 -12.04
CA THR A 306 -28.24 -13.26 -12.64
C THR A 306 -28.22 -13.25 -14.17
N LYS A 307 -27.12 -12.80 -14.78
CA LYS A 307 -26.89 -12.72 -16.23
C LYS A 307 -25.49 -13.27 -16.58
N PRO A 308 -25.24 -14.57 -16.40
CA PRO A 308 -23.92 -15.13 -16.70
C PRO A 308 -23.60 -14.98 -18.19
N GLY A 309 -22.41 -14.47 -18.49
CA GLY A 309 -21.94 -14.24 -19.85
C GLY A 309 -20.75 -13.29 -19.91
N LYS A 310 -20.36 -12.89 -21.12
CA LYS A 310 -19.21 -11.98 -21.32
C LYS A 310 -19.43 -10.56 -20.82
N ASP A 311 -20.69 -10.17 -20.60
CA ASP A 311 -21.09 -8.82 -20.21
C ASP A 311 -21.49 -8.75 -18.73
N CYS A 312 -21.19 -9.77 -17.94
CA CYS A 312 -21.41 -9.72 -16.51
C CYS A 312 -20.34 -8.86 -15.83
N GLN A 313 -20.73 -8.11 -14.81
CA GLN A 313 -19.87 -7.20 -14.05
C GLN A 313 -19.39 -7.85 -12.77
N ARG A 314 -18.13 -7.56 -12.39
CA ARG A 314 -17.43 -8.13 -11.24
C ARG A 314 -16.98 -7.02 -10.33
N THR A 315 -16.84 -7.31 -9.04
CA THR A 315 -16.18 -6.39 -8.11
C THR A 315 -14.66 -6.58 -8.22
N LEU A 316 -14.00 -5.70 -8.97
CA LEU A 316 -12.54 -5.64 -9.10
C LEU A 316 -12.01 -4.50 -8.24
N LEU A 317 -11.03 -4.77 -7.39
CA LEU A 317 -10.28 -3.76 -6.69
C LEU A 317 -8.85 -3.71 -7.26
N TYR A 318 -8.45 -2.57 -7.81
CA TYR A 318 -7.15 -2.33 -8.42
C TYR A 318 -6.37 -1.28 -7.65
N LYS A 319 -5.06 -1.46 -7.61
CA LYS A 319 -4.11 -0.49 -7.10
C LYS A 319 -3.15 -0.04 -8.20
N PHE A 320 -2.99 1.27 -8.33
CA PHE A 320 -2.03 1.89 -9.23
C PHE A 320 -1.07 2.79 -8.45
N GLU A 321 0.14 2.93 -8.94
CA GLU A 321 1.11 3.95 -8.53
C GLU A 321 1.12 5.05 -9.60
N VAL A 322 0.97 6.31 -9.20
CA VAL A 322 1.14 7.45 -10.10
C VAL A 322 2.63 7.69 -10.30
N LYS A 323 3.09 7.73 -11.54
CA LYS A 323 4.48 8.09 -11.86
C LYS A 323 4.76 9.50 -11.35
N GLY A 324 5.68 9.61 -10.40
CA GLY A 324 6.18 10.91 -9.97
C GLY A 324 6.91 11.64 -11.11
N PRO A 325 7.09 12.96 -11.01
CA PRO A 325 7.95 13.67 -11.95
C PRO A 325 9.30 12.95 -11.95
N VAL A 326 9.83 12.66 -13.15
CA VAL A 326 11.19 12.16 -13.29
C VAL A 326 12.12 13.30 -12.85
N VAL A 327 12.35 13.39 -11.56
CA VAL A 327 13.45 14.20 -11.05
C VAL A 327 14.70 13.41 -11.47
N ALA A 328 15.33 13.83 -12.54
CA ALA A 328 16.68 13.38 -12.85
C ALA A 328 17.53 13.77 -11.64
N LEU A 329 17.73 12.82 -10.71
CA LEU A 329 18.67 13.02 -9.63
C LEU A 329 20.03 13.32 -10.30
N PRO A 330 20.70 14.41 -9.94
CA PRO A 330 22.07 14.63 -10.37
C PRO A 330 22.86 13.37 -9.96
N PRO A 331 23.85 12.94 -10.76
CA PRO A 331 24.67 11.80 -10.38
C PRO A 331 25.20 12.07 -8.97
N PRO A 332 25.12 11.07 -8.05
CA PRO A 332 25.51 11.27 -6.67
C PRO A 332 26.95 11.76 -6.62
N THR A 333 27.14 12.95 -6.07
CA THR A 333 28.49 13.41 -5.75
C THR A 333 29.03 12.57 -4.58
N PRO A 334 30.34 12.29 -4.53
CA PRO A 334 30.91 11.50 -3.43
C PRO A 334 30.59 12.02 -2.03
N GLU A 335 30.26 13.29 -1.88
CA GLU A 335 29.86 13.91 -0.61
C GLU A 335 28.40 13.61 -0.19
N SER A 336 27.49 13.30 -1.13
CA SER A 336 26.08 12.99 -0.79
C SER A 336 25.88 11.57 -0.25
N LEU A 337 26.88 10.70 -0.34
CA LEU A 337 26.84 9.34 0.22
C LEU A 337 27.23 9.28 1.70
N ALA A 338 27.68 10.39 2.28
CA ALA A 338 28.24 10.42 3.64
C ALA A 338 27.18 10.54 4.76
N ASP A 339 25.89 10.75 4.42
CA ASP A 339 24.84 11.00 5.44
C ASP A 339 23.55 10.21 5.15
N THR A 340 23.68 8.93 4.81
CA THR A 340 22.54 8.04 4.62
C THR A 340 22.33 7.16 5.84
N SER A 341 21.08 6.92 6.23
CA SER A 341 20.69 6.00 7.30
C SER A 341 21.30 4.60 7.16
N THR A 342 21.68 4.21 5.93
CA THR A 342 22.32 2.94 5.60
C THR A 342 23.78 2.83 6.03
N ALA A 343 24.46 3.96 6.31
CA ALA A 343 25.82 3.94 6.83
C ALA A 343 25.89 3.54 8.31
N ARG A 344 24.78 3.66 9.04
CA ARG A 344 24.71 3.23 10.45
C ARG A 344 24.82 1.71 10.58
N PRO A 345 25.42 1.19 11.68
CA PRO A 345 25.41 -0.24 11.98
C PRO A 345 23.99 -0.80 12.13
N GLY A 346 23.80 -2.06 11.80
CA GLY A 346 22.57 -2.79 12.08
C GLY A 346 22.25 -2.81 13.57
N LYS A 347 20.95 -2.69 13.89
CA LYS A 347 20.49 -2.65 15.29
C LYS A 347 20.22 -4.05 15.81
N ARG A 348 21.16 -4.61 16.58
CA ARG A 348 20.96 -5.87 17.30
C ARG A 348 19.94 -5.70 18.43
N PRO A 349 18.88 -6.52 18.48
CA PRO A 349 17.87 -6.43 19.55
C PRO A 349 18.42 -6.91 20.91
N PHE A 350 19.45 -7.77 20.90
CA PHE A 350 20.10 -8.34 22.09
C PHE A 350 21.61 -8.13 22.03
N PRO A 351 22.13 -6.92 22.29
CA PRO A 351 23.56 -6.61 22.13
C PRO A 351 24.47 -7.40 23.06
N ASP A 352 23.97 -7.84 24.22
CA ASP A 352 24.72 -8.62 25.24
C ASP A 352 24.68 -10.13 24.98
N ALA A 353 23.87 -10.63 24.02
CA ALA A 353 23.86 -12.04 23.67
C ALA A 353 25.15 -12.46 22.98
N ALA A 354 25.56 -13.71 23.19
CA ALA A 354 26.79 -14.25 22.60
C ALA A 354 26.72 -14.19 21.07
N SER A 355 27.75 -13.63 20.46
CA SER A 355 27.86 -13.51 19.00
C SER A 355 29.26 -13.78 18.51
N ILE A 356 29.37 -14.19 17.25
CA ILE A 356 30.68 -14.38 16.59
C ILE A 356 30.77 -13.38 15.44
N SER A 357 31.85 -12.58 15.43
CA SER A 357 32.10 -11.64 14.35
C SER A 357 32.67 -12.33 13.12
N VAL A 358 32.13 -11.97 11.94
CA VAL A 358 32.61 -12.41 10.62
C VAL A 358 32.81 -11.19 9.73
N VAL A 359 33.95 -11.16 9.02
CA VAL A 359 34.21 -10.14 7.99
C VAL A 359 34.05 -10.77 6.61
N ILE A 360 33.11 -10.23 5.83
CA ILE A 360 33.00 -10.51 4.39
C ILE A 360 33.78 -9.41 3.66
N THR A 361 34.86 -9.80 2.98
CA THR A 361 35.66 -8.88 2.16
C THR A 361 35.15 -8.92 0.74
N THR A 362 34.75 -7.78 0.20
CA THR A 362 34.33 -7.65 -1.20
C THR A 362 35.30 -6.77 -1.98
N ASN A 363 35.16 -6.74 -3.31
CA ASN A 363 35.92 -5.80 -4.16
C ASN A 363 35.48 -4.33 -3.98
N LEU A 364 34.43 -4.05 -3.19
CA LEU A 364 33.98 -2.69 -2.85
C LEU A 364 34.27 -2.30 -1.39
N GLY A 365 34.77 -3.25 -0.57
CA GLY A 365 35.09 -3.02 0.83
C GLY A 365 34.64 -4.16 1.74
N PRO A 366 35.00 -4.08 3.04
CA PRO A 366 34.61 -5.08 4.03
C PRO A 366 33.22 -4.81 4.61
N ILE A 367 32.49 -5.91 4.91
CA ILE A 367 31.23 -5.92 5.65
C ILE A 367 31.44 -6.78 6.89
N THR A 368 31.24 -6.22 8.07
CA THR A 368 31.40 -6.94 9.34
C THR A 368 30.04 -7.31 9.90
N LEU A 369 29.86 -8.58 10.22
CA LEU A 369 28.66 -9.18 10.78
C LEU A 369 28.88 -9.57 12.25
N ALA A 370 27.86 -9.44 13.08
CA ALA A 370 27.72 -10.15 14.34
C ALA A 370 26.68 -11.25 14.17
N LEU A 371 27.10 -12.51 14.25
CA LEU A 371 26.20 -13.66 14.13
C LEU A 371 25.67 -14.04 15.51
N GLU A 372 24.35 -14.14 15.64
CA GLU A 372 23.63 -14.38 16.90
C GLU A 372 23.62 -15.87 17.28
N THR A 373 24.80 -16.39 17.70
CA THR A 373 25.03 -17.82 17.95
C THR A 373 24.22 -18.37 19.12
N GLU A 374 23.82 -17.54 20.07
CA GLU A 374 22.93 -17.93 21.17
C GLU A 374 21.45 -17.97 20.73
N ARG A 375 21.04 -17.05 19.89
CA ARG A 375 19.64 -16.88 19.50
C ARG A 375 19.24 -17.71 18.28
N ALA A 376 20.13 -17.82 17.30
CA ALA A 376 19.94 -18.60 16.09
C ALA A 376 21.07 -19.63 15.90
N PRO A 377 21.22 -20.59 16.83
CA PRO A 377 22.38 -21.49 16.87
C PRO A 377 22.52 -22.37 15.63
N VAL A 378 21.44 -22.89 15.07
CA VAL A 378 21.46 -23.74 13.86
C VAL A 378 21.86 -22.93 12.63
N THR A 379 21.26 -21.78 12.45
CA THR A 379 21.47 -20.92 11.28
C THR A 379 22.83 -20.25 11.31
N ALA A 380 23.24 -19.69 12.47
CA ALA A 380 24.58 -19.11 12.66
C ALA A 380 25.68 -20.17 12.49
N ALA A 381 25.51 -21.37 13.04
CA ALA A 381 26.44 -22.46 12.85
C ALA A 381 26.56 -22.92 11.40
N ASN A 382 25.46 -22.93 10.65
CA ASN A 382 25.49 -23.22 9.22
C ASN A 382 26.34 -22.18 8.47
N PHE A 383 26.03 -20.89 8.65
CA PHE A 383 26.80 -19.82 8.01
C PHE A 383 28.31 -19.88 8.38
N LEU A 384 28.62 -20.12 9.65
CA LEU A 384 30.02 -20.29 10.11
C LEU A 384 30.73 -21.47 9.43
N ARG A 385 30.02 -22.58 9.15
CA ARG A 385 30.59 -23.70 8.39
C ARG A 385 30.98 -23.28 6.97
N TYR A 386 30.15 -22.50 6.27
CA TYR A 386 30.50 -21.94 4.97
C TYR A 386 31.73 -21.03 5.05
N VAL A 387 31.84 -20.22 6.11
CA VAL A 387 32.99 -19.34 6.38
C VAL A 387 34.25 -20.15 6.61
N ASP A 388 34.21 -21.14 7.52
CA ASP A 388 35.35 -21.96 7.92
C ASP A 388 35.86 -22.86 6.77
N GLU A 389 34.94 -23.38 5.96
CA GLU A 389 35.22 -24.17 4.76
C GLU A 389 35.53 -23.32 3.52
N LYS A 390 35.54 -21.98 3.66
CA LYS A 390 35.80 -21.01 2.58
C LYS A 390 34.89 -21.16 1.39
N ARG A 391 33.64 -21.61 1.60
CA ARG A 391 32.67 -21.86 0.54
C ARG A 391 32.11 -20.56 -0.07
N PHE A 392 32.20 -19.44 0.66
CA PHE A 392 31.83 -18.11 0.15
C PHE A 392 32.96 -17.45 -0.67
N ASP A 393 34.20 -17.94 -0.61
CA ASP A 393 35.31 -17.34 -1.36
C ASP A 393 35.05 -17.43 -2.88
N GLY A 394 35.08 -16.29 -3.57
CA GLY A 394 34.80 -16.19 -4.99
C GLY A 394 33.33 -16.31 -5.39
N THR A 395 32.41 -16.38 -4.41
CA THR A 395 30.97 -16.20 -4.68
C THR A 395 30.61 -14.71 -4.86
N THR A 396 29.35 -14.36 -5.02
CA THR A 396 28.98 -13.00 -5.32
C THR A 396 27.73 -12.56 -4.56
N PHE A 397 27.62 -11.24 -4.32
CA PHE A 397 26.32 -10.59 -4.25
C PHE A 397 25.82 -10.45 -5.68
N TYR A 398 24.65 -11.00 -5.98
CA TYR A 398 24.17 -11.17 -7.35
C TYR A 398 22.79 -10.56 -7.61
N ARG A 399 22.01 -10.27 -6.54
CA ARG A 399 20.66 -9.74 -6.63
C ARG A 399 20.46 -8.59 -5.65
N ALA A 400 19.85 -7.53 -6.12
CA ALA A 400 19.48 -6.39 -5.28
C ALA A 400 18.01 -6.04 -5.53
N VAL A 401 17.18 -6.33 -4.55
CA VAL A 401 15.75 -6.00 -4.56
C VAL A 401 15.57 -4.58 -4.06
N ASN A 402 14.87 -3.74 -4.80
CA ASN A 402 14.60 -2.37 -4.42
C ASN A 402 13.10 -2.18 -4.14
N TYR A 403 12.73 -1.95 -2.91
CA TYR A 403 11.33 -1.82 -2.50
C TYR A 403 10.78 -0.40 -2.67
N GLN A 404 11.47 0.53 -3.25
CA GLN A 404 10.98 1.90 -3.48
C GLN A 404 10.17 2.47 -2.28
N ARG A 405 10.63 2.19 -1.05
CA ARG A 405 9.96 2.52 0.20
C ARG A 405 10.88 3.34 1.10
N GLU A 406 10.39 4.42 1.68
CA GLU A 406 11.15 5.23 2.61
C GLU A 406 11.47 4.47 3.94
N PRO A 407 12.61 4.74 4.57
CA PRO A 407 13.67 5.60 4.04
C PRO A 407 14.39 4.93 2.86
N LEU A 408 14.87 5.72 1.89
CA LEU A 408 15.63 5.22 0.76
C LEU A 408 17.15 5.33 1.05
N PRO A 409 17.98 4.38 0.53
CA PRO A 409 17.60 3.19 -0.23
C PRO A 409 16.97 2.11 0.66
N ASN A 410 16.02 1.33 0.12
CA ASN A 410 15.31 0.29 0.86
C ASN A 410 15.23 -1.00 0.03
N GLY A 411 15.30 -2.15 0.68
CA GLY A 411 15.23 -3.41 -0.01
C GLY A 411 16.12 -4.50 0.59
N LEU A 412 16.54 -5.43 -0.25
CA LEU A 412 17.39 -6.55 0.12
C LEU A 412 18.60 -6.66 -0.80
N LEU A 413 19.75 -7.03 -0.23
CA LEU A 413 20.92 -7.42 -0.98
C LEU A 413 21.18 -8.92 -0.78
N GLN A 414 21.07 -9.73 -1.84
CA GLN A 414 21.20 -11.18 -1.78
C GLN A 414 22.54 -11.63 -2.38
N GLY A 415 23.19 -12.58 -1.69
CA GLY A 415 24.42 -13.21 -2.11
C GLY A 415 24.56 -14.64 -1.59
N GLY A 416 25.63 -15.31 -1.95
CA GLY A 416 25.91 -16.65 -1.47
C GLY A 416 26.35 -17.63 -2.55
N ALA A 417 26.06 -18.90 -2.34
CA ALA A 417 26.53 -20.01 -3.18
C ALA A 417 25.74 -20.14 -4.52
N ARG A 418 24.59 -19.50 -4.63
CA ARG A 418 23.70 -19.49 -5.81
C ARG A 418 23.39 -20.88 -6.36
N GLY A 419 23.14 -21.83 -5.45
CA GLY A 419 22.83 -23.21 -5.85
C GLY A 419 23.98 -24.00 -6.49
N ASP A 420 25.23 -23.53 -6.43
CA ASP A 420 26.41 -24.28 -6.94
C ASP A 420 26.55 -25.60 -6.16
N PRO A 421 26.33 -26.77 -6.79
CA PRO A 421 26.38 -28.06 -6.10
C PRO A 421 27.74 -28.39 -5.47
N LYS A 422 28.82 -27.72 -5.88
CA LYS A 422 30.14 -27.86 -5.25
C LYS A 422 30.28 -27.05 -3.98
N ARG A 423 29.41 -26.07 -3.75
CA ARG A 423 29.48 -25.11 -2.64
C ARG A 423 28.36 -25.30 -1.63
N ILE A 424 27.16 -25.68 -2.07
CA ILE A 424 26.02 -25.89 -1.17
C ILE A 424 26.21 -27.10 -0.25
N ARG A 425 25.62 -27.01 0.92
CA ARG A 425 25.49 -28.09 1.90
C ARG A 425 24.04 -28.54 1.97
N ALA A 426 23.78 -29.64 2.70
CA ALA A 426 22.41 -30.04 2.97
C ALA A 426 21.65 -28.89 3.67
N PRO A 427 20.37 -28.69 3.32
CA PRO A 427 19.52 -27.70 3.97
C PRO A 427 19.43 -27.90 5.48
N ILE A 428 19.16 -26.82 6.21
CA ILE A 428 19.09 -26.80 7.67
C ILE A 428 17.66 -26.65 8.17
N ALA A 429 17.43 -27.05 9.44
CA ALA A 429 16.20 -26.76 10.13
C ALA A 429 15.95 -25.25 10.19
N HIS A 430 14.68 -24.86 10.05
CA HIS A 430 14.27 -23.47 10.11
C HIS A 430 14.23 -22.95 11.54
N GLU A 431 14.76 -21.75 11.76
CA GLU A 431 14.71 -21.02 13.04
C GLU A 431 13.95 -19.71 12.84
N PRO A 432 12.62 -19.71 12.93
CA PRO A 432 11.80 -18.54 12.67
C PRO A 432 11.99 -17.45 13.74
N THR A 433 11.71 -16.20 13.38
CA THR A 433 11.94 -15.03 14.23
C THR A 433 11.11 -15.03 15.52
N ASN A 434 9.92 -15.64 15.53
CA ASN A 434 9.12 -15.80 16.74
C ASN A 434 9.75 -16.74 17.78
N VAL A 435 10.65 -17.64 17.35
CA VAL A 435 11.44 -18.52 18.23
C VAL A 435 12.73 -17.83 18.67
N THR A 436 13.49 -17.29 17.69
CA THR A 436 14.79 -16.64 17.95
C THR A 436 14.64 -15.27 18.61
N ARG A 437 13.50 -14.61 18.42
CA ARG A 437 13.20 -13.22 18.82
C ARG A 437 14.13 -12.19 18.15
N LEU A 438 14.76 -12.59 17.06
CA LEU A 438 15.44 -11.67 16.14
C LEU A 438 14.41 -11.10 15.17
N SER A 439 14.72 -9.98 14.52
CA SER A 439 13.80 -9.34 13.59
C SER A 439 14.56 -8.80 12.36
N HIS A 440 13.88 -8.72 11.22
CA HIS A 440 14.43 -8.18 9.99
C HIS A 440 14.53 -6.65 10.03
N THR A 441 15.20 -6.11 11.04
CA THR A 441 15.50 -4.69 11.13
C THR A 441 16.68 -4.31 10.25
N HIS A 442 16.95 -3.01 10.10
CA HIS A 442 18.08 -2.46 9.36
C HIS A 442 19.39 -3.22 9.63
N GLY A 443 20.04 -3.69 8.59
CA GLY A 443 21.29 -4.46 8.65
C GLY A 443 21.13 -5.92 9.06
N ALA A 444 19.91 -6.44 9.26
CA ALA A 444 19.71 -7.86 9.55
C ALA A 444 20.20 -8.73 8.38
N ILE A 445 20.92 -9.81 8.71
CA ILE A 445 21.27 -10.87 7.77
C ILE A 445 20.39 -12.09 8.03
N SER A 446 19.79 -12.63 6.97
CA SER A 446 18.82 -13.72 7.01
C SER A 446 19.09 -14.75 5.91
N MET A 447 18.68 -16.01 6.11
CA MET A 447 18.83 -17.04 5.09
C MET A 447 17.79 -16.86 3.98
N ALA A 448 18.23 -16.96 2.73
CA ALA A 448 17.34 -17.13 1.60
C ALA A 448 16.85 -18.59 1.54
N MET A 449 15.56 -18.79 1.29
CA MET A 449 14.94 -20.12 1.22
C MET A 449 13.69 -20.11 0.35
N ASN A 450 13.31 -21.27 -0.16
CA ASN A 450 12.06 -21.48 -0.90
C ASN A 450 10.90 -21.95 0.01
N GLY A 451 11.17 -22.12 1.30
CA GLY A 451 10.24 -22.55 2.34
C GLY A 451 11.01 -23.03 3.57
N PRO A 452 10.33 -23.23 4.72
CA PRO A 452 10.95 -23.70 5.95
C PRO A 452 11.74 -25.00 5.72
N GLY A 453 12.98 -25.04 6.23
CA GLY A 453 13.87 -26.19 6.10
C GLY A 453 14.53 -26.38 4.73
N THR A 454 14.48 -25.39 3.84
CA THR A 454 15.16 -25.42 2.53
C THR A 454 16.37 -24.50 2.44
N ALA A 455 16.70 -23.76 3.49
CA ALA A 455 17.85 -22.87 3.52
C ALA A 455 19.17 -23.64 3.45
N ASP A 456 20.08 -23.21 2.57
CA ASP A 456 21.38 -23.85 2.37
C ASP A 456 22.55 -22.85 2.45
N GLY A 457 22.96 -22.21 1.35
CA GLY A 457 24.15 -21.34 1.26
C GLY A 457 23.89 -19.93 0.76
N ASP A 458 22.63 -19.56 0.52
CA ASP A 458 22.28 -18.22 0.11
C ASP A 458 21.69 -17.41 1.27
N PHE A 459 22.01 -16.11 1.30
CA PHE A 459 21.57 -15.18 2.33
C PHE A 459 21.24 -13.82 1.76
N PHE A 460 20.50 -13.02 2.53
CA PHE A 460 20.24 -11.62 2.18
C PHE A 460 20.49 -10.70 3.39
N ILE A 461 20.79 -9.44 3.09
CA ILE A 461 20.94 -8.35 4.07
C ILE A 461 19.82 -7.34 3.84
N ALA A 462 19.10 -7.00 4.89
CA ALA A 462 18.08 -5.98 4.88
C ALA A 462 18.70 -4.57 4.84
N ILE A 463 18.30 -3.76 3.87
CA ILE A 463 18.80 -2.38 3.72
C ILE A 463 18.17 -1.46 4.76
N GLU A 464 16.86 -1.59 4.97
CA GLU A 464 16.09 -0.95 6.04
C GLU A 464 15.20 -1.99 6.72
N ASP A 465 14.37 -1.56 7.67
CA ASP A 465 13.49 -2.48 8.41
C ASP A 465 12.55 -3.23 7.47
N GLN A 466 12.58 -4.56 7.52
CA GLN A 466 11.77 -5.49 6.74
C GLN A 466 11.00 -6.44 7.65
N THR A 467 10.37 -5.90 8.69
CA THR A 467 9.67 -6.70 9.71
C THR A 467 8.53 -7.55 9.16
N GLY A 468 8.04 -7.27 7.95
CA GLY A 468 7.11 -8.13 7.22
C GLY A 468 7.69 -9.50 6.81
N PHE A 469 8.99 -9.74 6.97
CA PHE A 469 9.62 -11.07 6.82
C PHE A 469 9.74 -11.83 8.15
N ASP A 470 9.36 -11.23 9.25
CA ASP A 470 9.31 -11.91 10.54
C ASP A 470 8.15 -12.93 10.56
N ALA A 471 8.32 -14.00 11.34
CA ALA A 471 7.30 -15.01 11.47
C ALA A 471 6.04 -14.47 12.15
N GLU A 472 4.89 -14.74 11.55
CA GLU A 472 3.57 -14.38 12.05
C GLU A 472 2.73 -15.66 12.28
N PRO A 473 2.83 -16.28 13.48
CA PRO A 473 2.26 -17.61 13.75
C PRO A 473 0.74 -17.72 13.56
N GLY A 474 0.03 -16.58 13.53
CA GLY A 474 -1.43 -16.52 13.28
C GLY A 474 -1.80 -16.42 11.81
N SER A 475 -0.83 -16.28 10.90
CA SER A 475 -1.09 -16.17 9.47
C SER A 475 -1.47 -17.50 8.83
N ASP A 476 -2.52 -17.49 8.02
CA ASP A 476 -2.91 -18.66 7.22
C ASP A 476 -1.96 -18.91 6.05
N ASN A 477 -1.21 -17.88 5.64
CA ASN A 477 -0.19 -18.03 4.62
C ASN A 477 1.08 -18.67 5.22
N PRO A 478 1.49 -19.89 4.78
CA PRO A 478 2.67 -20.57 5.33
C PRO A 478 3.96 -19.73 5.24
N ALA A 479 4.11 -18.92 4.20
CA ALA A 479 5.30 -18.08 4.02
C ALA A 479 5.41 -16.98 5.09
N TRP A 480 4.30 -16.41 5.52
CA TRP A 480 4.22 -15.42 6.60
C TRP A 480 4.24 -16.06 7.97
N ARG A 481 3.48 -17.17 8.13
CA ARG A 481 3.43 -17.89 9.40
C ARG A 481 4.83 -18.29 9.88
N ASP A 482 5.67 -18.75 8.97
CA ASP A 482 6.99 -19.26 9.28
C ASP A 482 8.11 -18.20 9.11
N GLY A 483 7.88 -17.15 8.28
CA GLY A 483 8.81 -16.08 8.02
C GLY A 483 10.19 -16.55 7.52
N PHE A 484 11.21 -15.68 7.59
CA PHE A 484 12.61 -16.02 7.28
C PHE A 484 13.44 -16.12 8.56
N ALA A 485 14.64 -16.74 8.45
CA ALA A 485 15.52 -16.99 9.60
C ALA A 485 16.62 -15.92 9.70
N VAL A 486 16.40 -14.89 10.51
CA VAL A 486 17.44 -13.92 10.89
C VAL A 486 18.46 -14.63 11.80
N PHE A 487 19.76 -14.43 11.52
CA PHE A 487 20.83 -15.04 12.30
C PHE A 487 21.98 -14.09 12.64
N GLY A 488 21.86 -12.81 12.34
CA GLY A 488 22.87 -11.81 12.66
C GLY A 488 22.57 -10.42 12.13
N TYR A 489 23.51 -9.51 12.31
CA TYR A 489 23.41 -8.11 11.92
C TYR A 489 24.74 -7.56 11.41
N VAL A 490 24.69 -6.65 10.44
CA VAL A 490 25.85 -5.88 9.99
C VAL A 490 26.23 -4.88 11.08
N THR A 491 27.43 -4.98 11.60
CA THR A 491 27.95 -4.07 12.63
C THR A 491 28.87 -2.98 12.06
N SER A 492 29.38 -3.18 10.84
CA SER A 492 30.15 -2.18 10.09
C SER A 492 30.10 -2.49 8.60
N GLY A 493 30.18 -1.48 7.74
CA GLY A 493 30.18 -1.65 6.28
C GLY A 493 28.78 -1.60 5.66
N MET A 494 27.77 -0.99 6.30
CA MET A 494 26.46 -0.72 5.69
C MET A 494 26.55 0.22 4.49
N ASP A 495 27.53 1.11 4.45
CA ASP A 495 27.87 1.93 3.27
C ASP A 495 28.29 1.05 2.07
N VAL A 496 29.07 0.00 2.31
CA VAL A 496 29.44 -0.99 1.28
C VAL A 496 28.20 -1.79 0.84
N VAL A 497 27.35 -2.22 1.78
CA VAL A 497 26.08 -2.90 1.48
C VAL A 497 25.19 -2.01 0.62
N ALA A 498 25.04 -0.73 0.97
CA ALA A 498 24.24 0.23 0.21
C ALA A 498 24.83 0.49 -1.20
N ALA A 499 26.15 0.60 -1.32
CA ALA A 499 26.83 0.77 -2.60
C ALA A 499 26.60 -0.43 -3.53
N ILE A 500 26.65 -1.66 -3.00
CA ILE A 500 26.32 -2.87 -3.77
C ILE A 500 24.85 -2.91 -4.16
N HIS A 501 23.96 -2.58 -3.21
CA HIS A 501 22.52 -2.56 -3.46
C HIS A 501 22.14 -1.50 -4.51
N GLY A 502 22.80 -0.36 -4.53
CA GLY A 502 22.60 0.72 -5.52
C GLY A 502 23.19 0.44 -6.90
N ALA A 503 23.95 -0.66 -7.08
CA ALA A 503 24.57 -0.97 -8.36
C ALA A 503 23.52 -1.28 -9.46
N ALA A 504 23.93 -1.07 -10.73
CA ALA A 504 23.06 -1.27 -11.89
C ALA A 504 22.54 -2.72 -11.97
N ARG A 505 21.26 -2.87 -12.28
CA ARG A 505 20.56 -4.14 -12.50
C ARG A 505 20.36 -4.39 -13.99
N ASP A 506 20.30 -5.64 -14.38
CA ASP A 506 19.95 -6.05 -15.74
C ASP A 506 18.44 -6.34 -15.80
N ALA A 507 17.69 -5.48 -16.49
CA ALA A 507 16.24 -5.59 -16.63
C ALA A 507 15.78 -6.91 -17.29
N ASN A 508 16.67 -7.59 -18.03
CA ASN A 508 16.35 -8.83 -18.74
C ASN A 508 16.85 -10.09 -18.01
N ALA A 509 17.68 -9.93 -16.98
CA ALA A 509 18.24 -11.05 -16.23
C ALA A 509 17.32 -11.47 -15.07
N GLY A 510 17.36 -12.77 -14.71
CA GLY A 510 16.51 -13.39 -13.71
C GLY A 510 15.25 -13.99 -14.32
N GLU A 511 14.60 -14.86 -13.54
CA GLU A 511 13.35 -15.53 -13.91
C GLU A 511 12.30 -15.32 -12.83
N GLY A 512 11.03 -15.29 -13.21
CA GLY A 512 9.92 -15.11 -12.27
C GLY A 512 10.07 -13.81 -11.47
N VAL A 513 9.92 -13.90 -10.16
CA VAL A 513 10.02 -12.74 -9.23
C VAL A 513 11.41 -12.09 -9.18
N MET A 514 12.44 -12.75 -9.71
CA MET A 514 13.81 -12.22 -9.74
C MET A 514 14.15 -11.44 -11.02
N LYS A 515 13.24 -11.39 -11.98
CA LYS A 515 13.48 -10.69 -13.27
C LYS A 515 13.68 -9.19 -13.03
N GLY A 516 14.78 -8.65 -13.56
CA GLY A 516 15.13 -7.23 -13.39
C GLY A 516 15.80 -6.87 -12.06
N GLU A 517 15.98 -7.84 -11.15
CA GLU A 517 16.63 -7.61 -9.85
C GLU A 517 18.08 -8.12 -9.80
N MET A 518 18.55 -8.77 -10.87
CA MET A 518 19.91 -9.27 -10.93
C MET A 518 20.88 -8.13 -11.20
N LEU A 519 21.98 -8.09 -10.46
CA LEU A 519 23.04 -7.11 -10.70
C LEU A 519 23.67 -7.34 -12.07
N SER A 520 23.77 -6.30 -12.89
CA SER A 520 24.44 -6.34 -14.20
C SER A 520 25.91 -6.79 -14.08
N LYS A 521 26.54 -6.43 -12.98
CA LYS A 521 27.88 -6.86 -12.59
C LYS A 521 27.84 -7.33 -11.13
N PRO A 522 27.69 -8.63 -10.88
CA PRO A 522 27.72 -9.17 -9.52
C PRO A 522 29.00 -8.78 -8.79
N VAL A 523 28.88 -8.44 -7.50
CA VAL A 523 30.02 -8.01 -6.67
C VAL A 523 30.63 -9.22 -6.00
N THR A 524 31.92 -9.44 -6.21
CA THR A 524 32.63 -10.63 -5.73
C THR A 524 32.86 -10.57 -4.22
N ILE A 525 32.52 -11.66 -3.51
CA ILE A 525 32.95 -11.96 -2.16
C ILE A 525 34.35 -12.58 -2.26
N ILE A 526 35.37 -11.77 -1.99
CA ILE A 526 36.77 -12.21 -2.06
C ILE A 526 37.04 -13.27 -0.98
N SER A 527 36.51 -13.01 0.21
CA SER A 527 36.62 -13.95 1.33
C SER A 527 35.59 -13.65 2.42
N ALA A 528 35.23 -14.68 3.19
CA ALA A 528 34.54 -14.54 4.46
C ALA A 528 35.35 -15.22 5.57
N ARG A 529 35.62 -14.51 6.67
CA ARG A 529 36.48 -15.01 7.76
C ARG A 529 35.92 -14.58 9.11
N ARG A 530 36.11 -15.44 10.13
CA ARG A 530 35.90 -15.02 11.52
C ARG A 530 36.84 -13.86 11.84
N ALA A 531 36.34 -12.81 12.46
CA ALA A 531 37.18 -11.73 12.97
C ALA A 531 38.00 -12.24 14.16
N ALA A 532 39.23 -11.77 14.26
CA ALA A 532 40.00 -12.01 15.47
C ALA A 532 39.29 -11.39 16.68
N PRO A 533 39.26 -12.04 17.86
CA PRO A 533 38.76 -11.41 19.07
C PRO A 533 39.46 -10.05 19.28
N PRO A 534 38.73 -9.01 19.74
CA PRO A 534 39.41 -7.76 20.07
C PRO A 534 40.57 -8.03 21.03
N ALA A 535 41.72 -7.48 20.71
CA ALA A 535 42.89 -7.59 21.60
C ALA A 535 42.49 -7.01 22.97
N VAL A 536 42.53 -7.84 24.02
CA VAL A 536 42.28 -7.38 25.38
C VAL A 536 43.42 -6.39 25.69
N SER A 537 43.10 -5.11 25.74
CA SER A 537 44.06 -4.10 26.18
C SER A 537 44.54 -4.49 27.59
N PRO A 538 45.84 -4.53 27.85
CA PRO A 538 46.33 -4.79 29.20
C PRO A 538 45.73 -3.73 30.14
N PRO A 539 45.39 -4.12 31.38
CA PRO A 539 44.84 -3.16 32.34
C PRO A 539 45.83 -2.00 32.51
N SER A 540 45.34 -0.78 32.43
CA SER A 540 46.13 0.43 32.70
C SER A 540 46.81 0.27 34.09
N PRO A 541 48.10 0.59 34.24
CA PRO A 541 48.77 0.54 35.52
C PRO A 541 48.03 1.48 36.48
N SER A 542 47.71 0.94 37.67
CA SER A 542 47.11 1.72 38.75
C SER A 542 47.97 2.92 39.10
N PRO A 543 47.41 4.12 39.34
CA PRO A 543 48.18 5.28 39.75
C PRO A 543 48.89 4.96 41.09
N PRO A 544 50.10 5.45 41.31
CA PRO A 544 50.81 5.24 42.59
C PRO A 544 49.99 5.90 43.73
N THR A 545 49.79 5.12 44.79
CA THR A 545 49.15 5.60 46.03
C THR A 545 50.03 6.66 46.67
N PRO A 546 49.48 7.75 47.27
CA PRO A 546 50.22 8.86 47.85
C PRO A 546 50.96 8.48 49.13
#